data_59bfeda7458e6d438503bdb74219b088
#
_entry.id   59bfeda7458e6d438503bdb74219b088
#
_cell.length_a   1.000
_cell.length_b   1.000
_cell.length_c   1.000
_cell.angle_alpha   90.00
_cell.angle_beta   90.00
_cell.angle_gamma   90.00
#
_symmetry.space_group_name_H-M   'P 1'
#
loop_
_entity.id
_entity.type
_entity.pdbx_description
1 polymer ?
#
loop_
_entity_poly.entity_id
_entity_poly.type
_entity_poly.pdbx_seq_one_letter_code
_entity_poly.pdbx_strand_id
1 'polypeptide(L)'
;HESRKGAFILHEVAGGYQFRTRPAYVPWIKRLLQTKPSRLSRAALETLAIVAYKQPVMRSDIEHLRGVDCGGVLRMLLEKKLIRVLGRKEIPCRPLKYGTTRHFLEVFDLKNLKDLPSIKEIETLEKNADGMDDTSDGDASAPEKDPNSETANNHQ
;
A
#
# COMPACT_ATOMS: atom_id res chain seq x y z
N HIS A 1 10.78 -8.64 -28.28
CA HIS A 1 11.78 -8.69 -27.19
C HIS A 1 11.49 -9.72 -26.07
N GLU A 2 10.42 -10.49 -26.18
CA GLU A 2 10.11 -11.55 -25.20
C GLU A 2 11.00 -12.80 -25.31
N SER A 3 11.71 -12.98 -26.41
CA SER A 3 12.52 -14.18 -26.66
C SER A 3 13.89 -14.21 -25.94
N ARG A 4 14.36 -13.11 -25.36
CA ARG A 4 15.57 -13.12 -24.52
C ARG A 4 15.19 -13.31 -23.07
N LYS A 5 15.58 -14.43 -22.45
CA LYS A 5 15.44 -14.75 -21.02
C LYS A 5 16.31 -13.86 -20.13
N GLY A 6 16.26 -12.53 -20.31
CA GLY A 6 17.00 -11.56 -19.52
C GLY A 6 16.37 -11.34 -18.14
N ALA A 7 17.13 -10.78 -17.18
CA ALA A 7 16.67 -10.47 -15.83
C ALA A 7 15.71 -9.26 -15.76
N PHE A 8 15.64 -8.46 -16.81
CA PHE A 8 14.86 -7.22 -16.85
C PHE A 8 13.70 -7.33 -17.85
N ILE A 9 12.63 -6.62 -17.55
CA ILE A 9 11.49 -6.38 -18.44
C ILE A 9 11.29 -4.88 -18.58
N LEU A 10 10.82 -4.46 -19.76
CA LEU A 10 10.35 -3.11 -20.00
C LEU A 10 8.87 -3.04 -19.58
N HIS A 11 8.56 -2.17 -18.65
CA HIS A 11 7.22 -2.01 -18.10
C HIS A 11 6.71 -0.59 -18.37
N GLU A 12 5.47 -0.48 -18.86
CA GLU A 12 4.83 0.81 -19.12
C GLU A 12 4.11 1.30 -17.86
N VAL A 13 4.55 2.45 -17.32
CA VAL A 13 4.04 3.03 -16.08
C VAL A 13 4.18 4.55 -16.07
N ALA A 14 3.24 5.25 -15.45
CA ALA A 14 3.27 6.70 -15.28
C ALA A 14 3.49 7.49 -16.60
N GLY A 15 2.86 7.03 -17.69
CA GLY A 15 2.97 7.64 -19.00
C GLY A 15 4.34 7.49 -19.67
N GLY A 16 5.13 6.48 -19.28
CA GLY A 16 6.43 6.19 -19.84
C GLY A 16 6.83 4.73 -19.64
N TYR A 17 8.12 4.43 -19.79
CA TYR A 17 8.65 3.08 -19.65
C TYR A 17 9.71 3.01 -18.56
N GLN A 18 9.71 1.92 -17.78
CA GLN A 18 10.72 1.60 -16.78
C GLN A 18 11.30 0.21 -17.02
N PHE A 19 12.62 0.06 -16.86
CA PHE A 19 13.22 -1.27 -16.71
C PHE A 19 12.95 -1.76 -15.28
N ARG A 20 12.34 -2.94 -15.19
CA ARG A 20 12.09 -3.62 -13.90
C ARG A 20 12.67 -5.01 -13.92
N THR A 21 13.08 -5.50 -12.76
CA THR A 21 13.48 -6.90 -12.60
C THR A 21 12.25 -7.80 -12.71
N ARG A 22 12.42 -8.98 -13.31
CA ARG A 22 11.35 -9.97 -13.40
C ARG A 22 10.90 -10.42 -12.00
N PRO A 23 9.59 -10.68 -11.80
CA PRO A 23 9.05 -11.12 -10.50
C PRO A 23 9.76 -12.35 -9.93
N ALA A 24 10.25 -13.25 -10.78
CA ALA A 24 11.01 -14.43 -10.37
C ALA A 24 12.25 -14.12 -9.52
N TYR A 25 12.84 -12.94 -9.66
CA TYR A 25 14.04 -12.52 -8.90
C TYR A 25 13.72 -11.75 -7.62
N VAL A 26 12.45 -11.42 -7.36
CA VAL A 26 12.03 -10.66 -6.16
C VAL A 26 12.49 -11.29 -4.84
N PRO A 27 12.40 -12.62 -4.61
CA PRO A 27 12.87 -13.22 -3.37
C PRO A 27 14.36 -13.01 -3.14
N TRP A 28 15.16 -13.16 -4.17
CA TRP A 28 16.62 -12.97 -4.12
C TRP A 28 17.01 -11.53 -3.83
N ILE A 29 16.34 -10.57 -4.50
CA ILE A 29 16.57 -9.13 -4.30
C ILE A 29 16.18 -8.71 -2.88
N LYS A 30 15.03 -9.19 -2.36
CA LYS A 30 14.61 -8.92 -0.98
C LYS A 30 15.61 -9.43 0.04
N ARG A 31 16.17 -10.63 -0.19
CA ARG A 31 17.20 -11.21 0.67
C ARG A 31 18.51 -10.43 0.63
N LEU A 32 18.91 -9.95 -0.55
CA LEU A 32 20.13 -9.15 -0.72
C LEU A 32 20.01 -7.76 -0.06
N LEU A 33 18.88 -7.07 -0.28
CA LEU A 33 18.69 -5.70 0.19
C LEU A 33 18.27 -5.61 1.66
N GLN A 34 17.77 -6.70 2.26
CA GLN A 34 17.26 -6.75 3.64
C GLN A 34 16.31 -5.60 4.00
N THR A 35 15.60 -5.05 3.00
CA THR A 35 14.73 -3.90 3.19
C THR A 35 13.46 -4.31 3.91
N LYS A 36 13.16 -3.63 5.02
CA LYS A 36 11.85 -3.74 5.67
C LYS A 36 10.80 -3.03 4.80
N PRO A 37 9.70 -3.69 4.43
CA PRO A 37 8.65 -3.06 3.64
C PRO A 37 8.03 -1.90 4.42
N SER A 38 8.14 -0.68 3.89
CA SER A 38 7.45 0.48 4.45
C SER A 38 5.99 0.46 3.97
N ARG A 39 5.09 -0.04 4.81
CA ARG A 39 3.64 -0.04 4.53
C ARG A 39 3.03 1.30 4.95
N LEU A 40 2.10 1.80 4.15
CA LEU A 40 1.24 2.92 4.54
C LEU A 40 0.23 2.42 5.58
N SER A 41 -0.05 3.23 6.59
CA SER A 41 -1.14 2.94 7.53
C SER A 41 -2.49 3.02 6.82
N ARG A 42 -3.55 2.43 7.40
CA ARG A 42 -4.91 2.52 6.88
C ARG A 42 -5.35 3.97 6.69
N ALA A 43 -5.11 4.80 7.70
CA ALA A 43 -5.39 6.24 7.64
C ALA A 43 -4.66 6.95 6.48
N ALA A 44 -3.43 6.55 6.18
CA ALA A 44 -2.67 7.10 5.07
C ALA A 44 -3.22 6.65 3.71
N LEU A 45 -3.63 5.39 3.59
CA LEU A 45 -4.26 4.87 2.37
C LEU A 45 -5.61 5.55 2.09
N GLU A 46 -6.45 5.72 3.10
CA GLU A 46 -7.74 6.43 2.99
C GLU A 46 -7.54 7.88 2.53
N THR A 47 -6.62 8.60 3.17
CA THR A 47 -6.30 9.99 2.77
C THR A 47 -5.77 10.05 1.35
N LEU A 48 -4.86 9.14 0.99
CA LEU A 48 -4.28 9.08 -0.35
C LEU A 48 -5.33 8.76 -1.40
N ALA A 49 -6.28 7.86 -1.11
CA ALA A 49 -7.39 7.54 -1.99
C ALA A 49 -8.28 8.77 -2.23
N ILE A 50 -8.64 9.51 -1.17
CA ILE A 50 -9.42 10.76 -1.32
C ILE A 50 -8.69 11.74 -2.25
N VAL A 51 -7.37 11.93 -2.05
CA VAL A 51 -6.58 12.81 -2.93
C VAL A 51 -6.59 12.28 -4.36
N ALA A 52 -6.39 10.98 -4.58
CA ALA A 52 -6.32 10.41 -5.93
C ALA A 52 -7.61 10.55 -6.72
N TYR A 53 -8.77 10.34 -6.07
CA TYR A 53 -10.07 10.40 -6.74
C TYR A 53 -10.68 11.81 -6.82
N LYS A 54 -10.35 12.70 -5.86
CA LYS A 54 -10.98 14.03 -5.76
C LYS A 54 -10.06 15.21 -6.08
N GLN A 55 -8.83 14.96 -6.53
CA GLN A 55 -7.90 16.03 -6.89
C GLN A 55 -8.45 16.96 -8.00
N PRO A 56 -8.23 18.27 -7.90
CA PRO A 56 -7.53 19.00 -6.84
C PRO A 56 -8.39 19.20 -5.58
N VAL A 57 -7.89 18.77 -4.41
CA VAL A 57 -8.64 18.75 -3.15
C VAL A 57 -7.92 19.54 -2.06
N MET A 58 -8.64 20.19 -1.16
CA MET A 58 -8.10 20.92 -0.01
C MET A 58 -8.04 20.04 1.22
N ARG A 59 -7.23 20.46 2.22
CA ARG A 59 -7.17 19.76 3.51
C ARG A 59 -8.55 19.70 4.18
N SER A 60 -9.29 20.81 4.21
CA SER A 60 -10.63 20.88 4.79
C SER A 60 -11.61 19.87 4.19
N ASP A 61 -11.53 19.68 2.86
CA ASP A 61 -12.41 18.74 2.16
C ASP A 61 -12.07 17.28 2.54
N ILE A 62 -10.79 16.98 2.70
CA ILE A 62 -10.32 15.67 3.15
C ILE A 62 -10.75 15.40 4.59
N GLU A 63 -10.57 16.37 5.48
CA GLU A 63 -10.97 16.27 6.89
C GLU A 63 -12.48 16.13 7.04
N HIS A 64 -13.26 16.84 6.20
CA HIS A 64 -14.71 16.69 6.18
C HIS A 64 -15.15 15.26 5.78
N LEU A 65 -14.49 14.67 4.79
CA LEU A 65 -14.79 13.30 4.35
C LEU A 65 -14.35 12.23 5.35
N ARG A 66 -13.24 12.46 6.04
CA ARG A 66 -12.70 11.51 7.01
C ARG A 66 -13.26 11.66 8.43
N GLY A 67 -13.81 12.83 8.75
CA GLY A 67 -14.28 13.18 10.11
C GLY A 67 -13.16 13.40 11.14
N VAL A 68 -11.88 13.38 10.72
CA VAL A 68 -10.72 13.52 11.61
C VAL A 68 -9.63 14.38 10.98
N ASP A 69 -8.77 14.98 11.82
CA ASP A 69 -7.58 15.72 11.35
C ASP A 69 -6.67 14.84 10.49
N CYS A 70 -6.22 15.40 9.38
CA CYS A 70 -5.34 14.70 8.45
C CYS A 70 -3.98 15.40 8.23
N GLY A 71 -3.67 16.45 8.98
CA GLY A 71 -2.46 17.26 8.77
C GLY A 71 -1.16 16.46 8.84
N GLY A 72 -1.01 15.59 9.83
CA GLY A 72 0.15 14.71 9.97
C GLY A 72 0.27 13.70 8.82
N VAL A 73 -0.86 13.15 8.39
CA VAL A 73 -0.91 12.19 7.28
C VAL A 73 -0.54 12.87 5.96
N LEU A 74 -1.08 14.04 5.68
CA LEU A 74 -0.74 14.82 4.48
C LEU A 74 0.75 15.16 4.42
N ARG A 75 1.34 15.56 5.56
CA ARG A 75 2.77 15.84 5.65
C ARG A 75 3.61 14.60 5.30
N MET A 76 3.28 13.45 5.88
CA MET A 76 3.96 12.18 5.58
C MET A 76 3.81 11.77 4.11
N LEU A 77 2.63 11.96 3.51
CA LEU A 77 2.41 11.66 2.09
C LEU A 77 3.20 12.60 1.17
N LEU A 78 3.36 13.88 1.54
CA LEU A 78 4.23 14.85 0.84
C LEU A 78 5.71 14.43 0.95
N GLU A 79 6.19 14.06 2.14
CA GLU A 79 7.56 13.57 2.38
C GLU A 79 7.87 12.31 1.56
N LYS A 80 6.89 11.39 1.47
CA LYS A 80 6.98 10.20 0.60
C LYS A 80 6.80 10.52 -0.89
N LYS A 81 6.58 11.77 -1.26
CA LYS A 81 6.36 12.22 -2.64
C LYS A 81 5.19 11.54 -3.36
N LEU A 82 4.22 11.00 -2.62
CA LEU A 82 3.02 10.40 -3.19
C LEU A 82 2.01 11.47 -3.61
N ILE A 83 1.97 12.58 -2.89
CA ILE A 83 1.15 13.75 -3.22
C ILE A 83 2.03 15.00 -3.37
N ARG A 84 1.47 16.03 -3.98
CA ARG A 84 2.11 17.35 -4.15
C ARG A 84 1.10 18.47 -3.99
N VAL A 85 1.59 19.68 -3.71
CA VAL A 85 0.79 20.88 -3.76
C VAL A 85 0.65 21.33 -5.22
N LEU A 86 -0.59 21.48 -5.70
CA LEU A 86 -0.90 21.94 -7.04
C LEU A 86 -1.00 23.46 -7.14
N GLY A 87 -1.18 24.14 -6.00
CA GLY A 87 -1.37 25.58 -5.90
C GLY A 87 -2.27 25.93 -4.72
N ARG A 88 -2.80 27.16 -4.74
CA ARG A 88 -3.75 27.67 -3.75
C ARG A 88 -5.11 27.93 -4.38
N LYS A 89 -6.18 27.85 -3.60
CA LYS A 89 -7.50 28.27 -4.03
C LYS A 89 -7.65 29.78 -3.82
N GLU A 90 -8.28 30.48 -4.75
CA GLU A 90 -8.49 31.92 -4.67
C GLU A 90 -9.76 32.25 -3.87
N ILE A 91 -9.72 31.95 -2.58
CA ILE A 91 -10.74 32.26 -1.58
C ILE A 91 -10.03 32.83 -0.34
N PRO A 92 -10.74 33.47 0.59
CA PRO A 92 -10.15 33.90 1.87
C PRO A 92 -9.34 32.75 2.50
N CYS A 93 -8.20 33.09 3.14
CA CYS A 93 -7.20 32.15 3.68
C CYS A 93 -6.37 31.35 2.65
N ARG A 94 -6.67 31.44 1.33
CA ARG A 94 -5.91 30.85 0.22
C ARG A 94 -5.39 29.42 0.50
N PRO A 95 -6.28 28.44 0.82
CA PRO A 95 -5.87 27.11 1.20
C PRO A 95 -5.12 26.38 0.09
N LEU A 96 -4.22 25.47 0.46
CA LEU A 96 -3.46 24.63 -0.46
C LEU A 96 -4.37 23.59 -1.11
N LYS A 97 -4.15 23.34 -2.39
CA LYS A 97 -4.75 22.25 -3.17
C LYS A 97 -3.72 21.14 -3.35
N TYR A 98 -4.14 19.90 -3.11
CA TYR A 98 -3.31 18.71 -3.22
C TYR A 98 -3.72 17.86 -4.42
N GLY A 99 -2.76 17.14 -4.95
CA GLY A 99 -2.97 16.13 -5.98
C GLY A 99 -1.83 15.11 -5.97
N THR A 100 -1.99 14.04 -6.71
CA THR A 100 -1.01 12.96 -6.83
C THR A 100 0.21 13.38 -7.65
N THR A 101 1.29 12.63 -7.53
CA THR A 101 2.53 12.81 -8.27
C THR A 101 2.68 11.72 -9.33
N ARG A 102 3.71 11.84 -10.18
CA ARG A 102 4.15 10.74 -11.05
C ARG A 102 4.61 9.53 -10.23
N HIS A 103 5.30 9.76 -9.11
CA HIS A 103 5.74 8.69 -8.21
C HIS A 103 4.58 7.86 -7.64
N PHE A 104 3.43 8.48 -7.37
CA PHE A 104 2.21 7.76 -7.01
C PHE A 104 1.84 6.73 -8.08
N LEU A 105 1.82 7.10 -9.36
CA LEU A 105 1.51 6.19 -10.46
C LEU A 105 2.54 5.05 -10.55
N GLU A 106 3.82 5.35 -10.32
CA GLU A 106 4.89 4.35 -10.33
C GLU A 106 4.77 3.33 -9.20
N VAL A 107 4.38 3.78 -7.99
CA VAL A 107 4.21 2.93 -6.80
C VAL A 107 2.98 2.03 -6.93
N PHE A 108 1.89 2.55 -7.50
CA PHE A 108 0.64 1.82 -7.68
C PHE A 108 0.52 1.12 -9.03
N ASP A 109 1.59 1.14 -9.83
CA ASP A 109 1.68 0.45 -11.11
C ASP A 109 0.62 0.90 -12.13
N LEU A 110 0.30 2.18 -12.14
CA LEU A 110 -0.69 2.81 -13.01
C LEU A 110 0.00 3.51 -14.18
N LYS A 111 -0.55 3.40 -15.38
CA LYS A 111 -0.08 4.17 -16.55
C LYS A 111 -0.51 5.63 -16.45
N ASN A 112 -1.75 5.86 -15.97
CA ASN A 112 -2.34 7.17 -15.77
C ASN A 112 -3.43 7.12 -14.68
N LEU A 113 -3.98 8.28 -14.31
CA LEU A 113 -5.03 8.36 -13.28
C LEU A 113 -6.36 7.73 -13.71
N LYS A 114 -6.58 7.53 -15.00
CA LYS A 114 -7.82 6.90 -15.49
C LYS A 114 -7.83 5.40 -15.27
N ASP A 115 -6.66 4.81 -14.98
CA ASP A 115 -6.53 3.38 -14.67
C ASP A 115 -6.92 3.08 -13.22
N LEU A 116 -7.26 4.10 -12.41
CA LEU A 116 -7.84 3.89 -11.09
C LEU A 116 -9.23 3.22 -11.24
N PRO A 117 -9.51 2.15 -10.49
CA PRO A 117 -10.79 1.46 -10.57
C PRO A 117 -11.96 2.40 -10.22
N SER A 118 -13.04 2.30 -10.93
CA SER A 118 -14.27 3.03 -10.61
C SER A 118 -14.89 2.50 -9.31
N ILE A 119 -15.75 3.29 -8.67
CA ILE A 119 -16.45 2.87 -7.42
C ILE A 119 -17.22 1.56 -7.64
N LYS A 120 -17.83 1.37 -8.82
CA LYS A 120 -18.55 0.14 -9.16
C LYS A 120 -17.63 -1.09 -9.28
N GLU A 121 -16.43 -0.89 -9.81
CA GLU A 121 -15.42 -1.97 -9.90
C GLU A 121 -14.88 -2.32 -8.52
N ILE A 122 -14.71 -1.36 -7.62
CA ILE A 122 -14.30 -1.60 -6.23
C ILE A 122 -15.35 -2.46 -5.50
N GLU A 123 -16.64 -2.13 -5.59
CA GLU A 123 -17.71 -2.91 -5.00
C GLU A 123 -17.77 -4.37 -5.53
N THR A 124 -17.41 -4.57 -6.80
CA THR A 124 -17.32 -5.92 -7.39
C THR A 124 -16.12 -6.69 -6.89
N LEU A 125 -14.99 -6.00 -6.68
CA LEU A 125 -13.78 -6.62 -6.13
C LEU A 125 -13.95 -7.02 -4.65
N GLU A 126 -14.63 -6.19 -3.85
CA GLU A 126 -14.96 -6.51 -2.45
C GLU A 126 -15.84 -7.76 -2.36
N LYS A 127 -16.90 -7.85 -3.16
CA LYS A 127 -17.78 -9.04 -3.20
C LYS A 127 -17.04 -10.33 -3.60
N ASN A 128 -16.04 -10.22 -4.44
CA ASN A 128 -15.21 -11.35 -4.84
C ASN A 128 -14.14 -11.73 -3.79
N ALA A 129 -13.71 -10.78 -2.97
CA ALA A 129 -12.76 -11.01 -1.88
C ALA A 129 -13.41 -11.71 -0.68
N ASP A 130 -14.64 -11.33 -0.33
CA ASP A 130 -15.40 -11.94 0.76
C ASP A 130 -15.83 -13.41 0.45
N GLY A 131 -15.77 -13.83 -0.81
CA GLY A 131 -16.06 -15.21 -1.23
C GLY A 131 -14.88 -16.18 -1.16
N MET A 132 -13.67 -15.76 -0.77
CA MET A 132 -12.44 -16.58 -0.77
C MET A 132 -11.90 -16.92 0.61
N ASP A 133 -12.54 -16.51 1.71
CA ASP A 133 -11.98 -16.64 3.07
C ASP A 133 -12.60 -17.78 3.90
N ASP A 134 -13.16 -18.81 3.26
CA ASP A 134 -13.82 -19.93 3.98
C ASP A 134 -13.15 -21.30 3.73
N THR A 135 -11.82 -21.37 3.60
CA THR A 135 -11.11 -22.67 3.65
C THR A 135 -9.66 -22.51 4.14
N SER A 136 -9.44 -22.39 5.44
CA SER A 136 -8.27 -23.02 6.13
C SER A 136 -8.26 -22.72 7.64
N ASP A 137 -9.17 -23.33 8.39
CA ASP A 137 -8.90 -23.66 9.79
C ASP A 137 -9.14 -25.17 9.97
N GLY A 138 -8.08 -25.89 9.89
CA GLY A 138 -8.05 -27.32 10.13
C GLY A 138 -6.67 -27.74 10.58
N ASP A 139 -6.57 -28.03 11.86
CA ASP A 139 -5.56 -28.88 12.45
C ASP A 139 -4.23 -28.26 12.90
N ALA A 140 -4.22 -27.82 14.15
CA ALA A 140 -3.02 -27.74 14.95
C ALA A 140 -3.17 -28.68 16.15
N SER A 141 -2.70 -29.91 15.97
CA SER A 141 -2.49 -30.89 17.01
C SER A 141 -1.64 -30.34 18.15
N ALA A 142 -2.10 -30.55 19.37
CA ALA A 142 -1.42 -30.23 20.61
C ALA A 142 -0.13 -31.01 20.76
N PRO A 143 0.92 -30.45 21.40
CA PRO A 143 2.08 -31.24 21.81
C PRO A 143 1.77 -32.07 23.06
N GLU A 144 2.06 -33.35 22.98
CA GLU A 144 2.05 -34.33 24.07
C GLU A 144 2.89 -33.85 25.25
N LYS A 145 2.31 -33.98 26.45
CA LYS A 145 3.01 -33.91 27.72
C LYS A 145 3.79 -35.21 27.94
N ASP A 146 5.09 -35.14 28.04
CA ASP A 146 5.91 -36.19 28.63
C ASP A 146 5.70 -36.28 30.15
N PRO A 147 5.35 -37.45 30.69
CA PRO A 147 5.35 -37.69 32.12
C PRO A 147 6.61 -38.43 32.51
N ASN A 148 7.69 -37.75 32.90
CA ASN A 148 8.67 -38.40 33.80
C ASN A 148 9.77 -37.43 34.26
N SER A 149 9.66 -36.94 35.47
CA SER A 149 10.81 -36.72 36.35
C SER A 149 10.33 -36.48 37.79
N GLU A 150 9.76 -37.52 38.36
CA GLU A 150 9.84 -37.70 39.81
C GLU A 150 11.21 -38.36 40.11
N THR A 151 11.85 -37.85 41.10
CA THR A 151 12.68 -38.46 42.14
C THR A 151 13.97 -37.72 42.45
N ALA A 152 14.03 -37.52 43.74
CA ALA A 152 15.21 -37.51 44.63
C ALA A 152 15.99 -36.19 44.68
N ASN A 153 16.35 -35.66 45.77
CA ASN A 153 16.43 -36.12 47.16
C ASN A 153 17.01 -34.99 48.00
N ASN A 154 16.41 -34.66 49.11
CA ASN A 154 16.88 -34.63 50.48
C ASN A 154 18.40 -34.48 50.74
N HIS A 155 18.70 -33.68 51.77
CA HIS A 155 19.91 -33.52 52.59
C HIS A 155 20.77 -32.27 52.28
N GLN A 156 20.81 -31.35 53.09
CA GLN A 156 21.32 -30.91 54.40
C GLN A 156 21.20 -29.42 54.54
#